data_184a8cd76dbc7bfc51b089a6625332a9
#
_entry.id   184a8cd76dbc7bfc51b089a6625332a9
#
_cell.length_a   1.000
_cell.length_b   1.000
_cell.length_c   1.000
_cell.angle_alpha   90.00
_cell.angle_beta   90.00
_cell.angle_gamma   90.00
#
_symmetry.space_group_name_H-M   'P 1'
#
loop_
_entity.id
_entity.type
_entity.pdbx_description
1 polymer ?
#
loop_
_entity_poly.entity_id
_entity_poly.type
_entity_poly.pdbx_seq_one_letter_code
_entity_poly.pdbx_strand_id
1 'polypeptide(L)'
;DFHIKKGKIKTKVSILNDQHLREFFMVYTNPVYNVADFEQLPIPYRAIATDIVNGEEVVLKEGSLALAMRASMSIPSIFEPVPYNDVLLVDGGILNNFPVDVAKKWGADIIIGSDVSGGMLTKNELEGITPVLFQAAMLVSNKKNPESRDLCDILIDHYPNLTSSTGDFNDHKEIYKEGKIATNKQLEELIKLSNKLKRYKQREISLPETNQNIVLDTIVYKGVSKSNIDLVKSRSKIVPNKSYTVQELVKGIDRSMGTTLFNQIDAKPIVEDNLLGLEITGHEKSNHRLRTSFHYDDYRGIGLVLNYTGRNILGKSSRILLTGDISKQPRFRVQYQKQLGKDKSWWWRNEVFGEFLNQEIYIDGEYSDELNFDFVQFKNEINKNLESLKSYVGIGLSYDSFSLKPRVNPNVNDNLFGFKNYRFQNVFTDVHFVYNNLSNFFFAKKGALLKSKILRSL
;
A
#
# COMPACT_ATOMS: atom_id res chain seq x y z
N ASP A 1 14.14 -0.22 -3.99
CA ASP A 1 13.57 -1.56 -3.89
C ASP A 1 13.49 -2.22 -5.26
N PHE A 2 14.15 -3.35 -5.40
CA PHE A 2 14.14 -4.14 -6.64
C PHE A 2 13.48 -5.49 -6.37
N HIS A 3 12.57 -5.88 -7.26
CA HIS A 3 11.93 -7.19 -7.25
C HIS A 3 12.53 -8.05 -8.35
N ILE A 4 12.94 -9.27 -8.03
CA ILE A 4 13.45 -10.19 -9.03
C ILE A 4 12.32 -11.18 -9.39
N LYS A 5 11.80 -11.10 -10.61
CA LYS A 5 10.76 -12.00 -11.13
C LYS A 5 11.23 -12.63 -12.43
N LYS A 6 11.28 -13.98 -12.48
CA LYS A 6 11.78 -14.75 -13.63
C LYS A 6 13.18 -14.27 -14.10
N GLY A 7 14.11 -14.03 -13.16
CA GLY A 7 15.47 -13.59 -13.45
C GLY A 7 15.62 -12.12 -13.91
N LYS A 8 14.54 -11.36 -14.01
CA LYS A 8 14.55 -9.93 -14.39
C LYS A 8 14.31 -9.06 -13.18
N ILE A 9 15.08 -7.97 -13.09
CA ILE A 9 14.89 -6.92 -12.07
C ILE A 9 13.71 -6.06 -12.53
N LYS A 10 12.73 -5.87 -11.64
CA LYS A 10 11.57 -4.99 -11.84
C LYS A 10 11.56 -3.91 -10.76
N THR A 11 11.30 -2.68 -11.16
CA THR A 11 11.02 -1.58 -10.25
C THR A 11 9.53 -1.52 -9.91
N LYS A 12 9.17 -0.77 -8.88
CA LYS A 12 7.77 -0.49 -8.54
C LYS A 12 7.16 0.44 -9.61
N VAL A 13 5.93 0.16 -10.01
CA VAL A 13 5.23 0.89 -11.08
C VAL A 13 4.52 2.13 -10.55
N SER A 14 4.26 2.20 -9.24
CA SER A 14 3.49 3.28 -8.59
C SER A 14 4.21 3.86 -7.39
N ILE A 15 3.95 5.13 -7.10
CA ILE A 15 4.48 5.83 -5.92
C ILE A 15 3.67 5.48 -4.68
N LEU A 16 2.34 5.49 -4.78
CA LEU A 16 1.43 5.26 -3.67
C LEU A 16 0.97 3.79 -3.59
N ASN A 17 0.72 3.33 -2.37
CA ASN A 17 0.00 2.10 -2.11
C ASN A 17 -1.48 2.46 -1.90
N ASP A 18 -2.36 1.90 -2.71
CA ASP A 18 -3.78 2.21 -2.75
C ASP A 18 -4.67 1.22 -1.98
N GLN A 19 -4.09 0.35 -1.14
CA GLN A 19 -4.84 -0.67 -0.41
C GLN A 19 -5.99 -0.08 0.42
N HIS A 20 -5.73 0.99 1.19
CA HIS A 20 -6.76 1.64 1.98
C HIS A 20 -7.85 2.30 1.13
N LEU A 21 -7.51 2.78 -0.07
CA LEU A 21 -8.49 3.32 -0.99
C LEU A 21 -9.43 2.22 -1.53
N ARG A 22 -8.89 1.01 -1.80
CA ARG A 22 -9.69 -0.15 -2.19
C ARG A 22 -10.64 -0.59 -1.07
N GLU A 23 -10.16 -0.61 0.15
CA GLU A 23 -10.97 -0.88 1.35
C GLU A 23 -12.06 0.18 1.56
N PHE A 24 -11.72 1.45 1.34
CA PHE A 24 -12.68 2.55 1.36
C PHE A 24 -13.81 2.34 0.35
N PHE A 25 -13.49 2.10 -0.91
CA PHE A 25 -14.52 1.81 -1.92
C PHE A 25 -15.33 0.57 -1.57
N MET A 26 -14.72 -0.49 -1.08
CA MET A 26 -15.44 -1.68 -0.63
C MET A 26 -16.48 -1.35 0.44
N VAL A 27 -16.15 -0.49 1.42
CA VAL A 27 -17.09 -0.05 2.46
C VAL A 27 -18.24 0.75 1.88
N TYR A 28 -17.95 1.75 1.03
CA TYR A 28 -18.97 2.66 0.52
C TYR A 28 -19.85 2.07 -0.58
N THR A 29 -19.38 1.07 -1.31
CA THR A 29 -20.18 0.35 -2.31
C THR A 29 -20.86 -0.89 -1.76
N ASN A 30 -20.62 -1.24 -0.48
CA ASN A 30 -21.23 -2.40 0.17
C ASN A 30 -22.77 -2.45 0.08
N PRO A 31 -23.51 -1.33 0.19
CA PRO A 31 -24.97 -1.34 0.07
C PRO A 31 -25.51 -1.89 -1.26
N VAL A 32 -24.68 -1.85 -2.30
CA VAL A 32 -24.99 -2.36 -3.65
C VAL A 32 -24.11 -3.54 -4.04
N TYR A 33 -23.62 -4.30 -3.05
CA TYR A 33 -22.68 -5.39 -3.23
C TYR A 33 -23.14 -6.45 -4.25
N ASN A 34 -24.44 -6.71 -4.32
CA ASN A 34 -25.07 -7.69 -5.20
C ASN A 34 -25.52 -7.11 -6.56
N VAL A 35 -25.28 -5.82 -6.83
CA VAL A 35 -25.69 -5.18 -8.08
C VAL A 35 -24.51 -5.22 -9.04
N ALA A 36 -24.57 -6.11 -10.03
CA ALA A 36 -23.53 -6.25 -11.05
C ALA A 36 -23.73 -5.31 -12.24
N ASP A 37 -24.97 -5.04 -12.64
CA ASP A 37 -25.31 -4.11 -13.74
C ASP A 37 -25.56 -2.71 -13.17
N PHE A 38 -24.76 -1.74 -13.58
CA PHE A 38 -24.85 -0.37 -13.05
C PHE A 38 -26.09 0.41 -13.53
N GLU A 39 -26.85 -0.13 -14.50
CA GLU A 39 -28.20 0.38 -14.83
C GLU A 39 -29.19 0.12 -13.70
N GLN A 40 -28.98 -0.92 -12.92
CA GLN A 40 -29.87 -1.31 -11.82
C GLN A 40 -29.52 -0.61 -10.50
N LEU A 41 -28.48 0.22 -10.49
CA LEU A 41 -28.19 1.06 -9.33
C LEU A 41 -29.34 2.05 -9.07
N PRO A 42 -29.54 2.53 -7.84
CA PRO A 42 -30.54 3.58 -7.54
C PRO A 42 -30.42 4.79 -8.47
N ILE A 43 -29.21 5.18 -8.79
CA ILE A 43 -28.87 6.14 -9.85
C ILE A 43 -27.96 5.39 -10.82
N PRO A 44 -28.36 5.17 -12.09
CA PRO A 44 -27.51 4.52 -13.10
C PRO A 44 -26.16 5.21 -13.23
N TYR A 45 -25.11 4.41 -13.40
CA TYR A 45 -23.74 4.89 -13.32
C TYR A 45 -22.85 4.38 -14.46
N ARG A 46 -21.92 5.20 -14.87
CA ARG A 46 -20.82 4.85 -15.78
C ARG A 46 -19.52 5.39 -15.22
N ALA A 47 -18.45 4.62 -15.31
CA ALA A 47 -17.09 5.09 -15.04
C ALA A 47 -16.27 4.99 -16.33
N ILE A 48 -15.42 5.97 -16.57
CA ILE A 48 -14.54 5.98 -17.74
C ILE A 48 -13.14 5.60 -17.30
N ALA A 49 -12.53 4.68 -18.02
CA ALA A 49 -11.14 4.29 -17.86
C ALA A 49 -10.44 4.27 -19.22
N THR A 50 -9.12 4.26 -19.21
CA THR A 50 -8.29 4.08 -20.39
C THR A 50 -7.64 2.71 -20.37
N ASP A 51 -7.85 1.89 -21.40
CA ASP A 51 -7.01 0.72 -21.64
C ASP A 51 -5.65 1.18 -22.17
N ILE A 52 -4.62 1.10 -21.33
CA ILE A 52 -3.27 1.54 -21.69
C ILE A 52 -2.55 0.55 -22.60
N VAL A 53 -3.07 -0.68 -22.77
CA VAL A 53 -2.49 -1.69 -23.67
C VAL A 53 -2.86 -1.40 -25.12
N ASN A 54 -4.15 -1.10 -25.37
CA ASN A 54 -4.67 -0.87 -26.72
C ASN A 54 -4.86 0.62 -27.06
N GLY A 55 -4.80 1.51 -26.06
CA GLY A 55 -5.01 2.95 -26.24
C GLY A 55 -6.48 3.33 -26.46
N GLU A 56 -7.41 2.59 -25.86
CA GLU A 56 -8.85 2.73 -26.06
C GLU A 56 -9.56 3.25 -24.81
N GLU A 57 -10.64 4.01 -25.02
CA GLU A 57 -11.58 4.41 -23.97
C GLU A 57 -12.44 3.21 -23.56
N VAL A 58 -12.54 2.95 -22.28
CA VAL A 58 -13.38 1.87 -21.71
C VAL A 58 -14.47 2.48 -20.84
N VAL A 59 -15.74 2.24 -21.24
CA VAL A 59 -16.91 2.63 -20.45
C VAL A 59 -17.31 1.45 -19.55
N LEU A 60 -17.02 1.58 -18.24
CA LEU A 60 -17.35 0.57 -17.24
C LEU A 60 -18.80 0.76 -16.80
N LYS A 61 -19.65 -0.23 -17.09
CA LYS A 61 -21.09 -0.23 -16.87
C LYS A 61 -21.61 -1.41 -16.06
N GLU A 62 -20.72 -2.35 -15.76
CA GLU A 62 -21.06 -3.60 -15.07
C GLU A 62 -19.87 -4.15 -14.27
N GLY A 63 -20.12 -5.13 -13.41
CA GLY A 63 -19.14 -5.80 -12.59
C GLY A 63 -19.05 -5.21 -11.18
N SER A 64 -17.84 -5.07 -10.64
CA SER A 64 -17.63 -4.49 -9.33
C SER A 64 -17.60 -2.97 -9.39
N LEU A 65 -18.56 -2.30 -8.75
CA LEU A 65 -18.61 -0.83 -8.69
C LEU A 65 -17.33 -0.26 -8.03
N ALA A 66 -16.85 -0.88 -6.95
CA ALA A 66 -15.59 -0.49 -6.30
C ALA A 66 -14.40 -0.53 -7.26
N LEU A 67 -14.31 -1.58 -8.09
CA LEU A 67 -13.25 -1.74 -9.08
C LEU A 67 -13.37 -0.72 -10.21
N ALA A 68 -14.58 -0.46 -10.69
CA ALA A 68 -14.84 0.53 -11.74
C ALA A 68 -14.44 1.95 -11.28
N MET A 69 -14.85 2.34 -10.09
CA MET A 69 -14.44 3.62 -9.47
C MET A 69 -12.91 3.69 -9.31
N ARG A 70 -12.29 2.59 -8.86
CA ARG A 70 -10.84 2.53 -8.68
C ARG A 70 -10.08 2.61 -10.01
N ALA A 71 -10.58 1.97 -11.07
CA ALA A 71 -9.97 2.03 -12.39
C ALA A 71 -10.02 3.46 -12.95
N SER A 72 -11.18 4.12 -12.85
CA SER A 72 -11.41 5.47 -13.36
C SER A 72 -10.51 6.54 -12.76
N MET A 73 -9.95 6.31 -11.57
CA MET A 73 -9.06 7.24 -10.88
C MET A 73 -7.60 6.76 -10.78
N SER A 74 -7.22 5.78 -11.60
CA SER A 74 -5.87 5.19 -11.59
C SER A 74 -4.85 6.05 -12.33
N ILE A 75 -4.53 7.23 -11.79
CA ILE A 75 -3.54 8.15 -12.38
C ILE A 75 -2.20 7.42 -12.55
N PRO A 76 -1.66 7.32 -13.78
CA PRO A 76 -0.40 6.64 -14.04
C PRO A 76 0.75 7.19 -13.19
N SER A 77 1.66 6.32 -12.79
CA SER A 77 2.80 6.58 -11.89
C SER A 77 2.41 6.87 -10.44
N ILE A 78 1.24 7.42 -10.16
CA ILE A 78 0.74 7.62 -8.79
C ILE A 78 0.18 6.32 -8.25
N PHE A 79 -0.73 5.70 -8.99
CA PHE A 79 -1.38 4.44 -8.63
C PHE A 79 -1.00 3.30 -9.59
N GLU A 80 -1.10 2.07 -9.12
CA GLU A 80 -0.94 0.90 -9.99
C GLU A 80 -2.14 0.79 -10.96
N PRO A 81 -1.89 0.47 -12.25
CA PRO A 81 -2.96 0.15 -13.19
C PRO A 81 -3.84 -1.00 -12.67
N VAL A 82 -5.12 -0.96 -12.98
CA VAL A 82 -6.08 -1.98 -12.57
C VAL A 82 -6.15 -3.07 -13.64
N PRO A 83 -5.80 -4.33 -13.33
CA PRO A 83 -6.03 -5.44 -14.24
C PRO A 83 -7.53 -5.65 -14.47
N TYR A 84 -7.94 -5.70 -15.74
CA TYR A 84 -9.33 -5.93 -16.13
C TYR A 84 -9.35 -6.85 -17.34
N ASN A 85 -9.82 -8.09 -17.17
CA ASN A 85 -9.67 -9.14 -18.16
C ASN A 85 -8.20 -9.25 -18.63
N ASP A 86 -7.94 -9.12 -19.92
CA ASP A 86 -6.60 -9.22 -20.52
C ASP A 86 -5.90 -7.87 -20.70
N VAL A 87 -6.48 -6.78 -20.18
CA VAL A 87 -5.97 -5.41 -20.34
C VAL A 87 -5.61 -4.76 -18.99
N LEU A 88 -4.99 -3.59 -19.05
CA LEU A 88 -4.65 -2.77 -17.89
C LEU A 88 -5.36 -1.43 -18.00
N LEU A 89 -6.22 -1.15 -17.03
CA LEU A 89 -6.95 0.10 -16.97
C LEU A 89 -6.20 1.14 -16.13
N VAL A 90 -6.18 2.34 -16.63
CA VAL A 90 -5.70 3.55 -15.94
C VAL A 90 -6.78 4.62 -15.99
N ASP A 91 -6.53 5.77 -15.41
CA ASP A 91 -7.44 6.92 -15.34
C ASP A 91 -8.04 7.26 -16.71
N GLY A 92 -9.37 7.41 -16.75
CA GLY A 92 -10.10 7.75 -17.97
C GLY A 92 -9.78 9.14 -18.49
N GLY A 93 -9.32 10.04 -17.60
CA GLY A 93 -8.95 11.40 -17.95
C GLY A 93 -7.86 11.52 -19.01
N ILE A 94 -7.07 10.47 -19.26
CA ILE A 94 -6.07 10.46 -20.34
C ILE A 94 -6.73 10.63 -21.72
N LEU A 95 -7.84 9.94 -21.97
CA LEU A 95 -8.53 9.99 -23.25
C LEU A 95 -9.81 10.83 -23.19
N ASN A 96 -10.51 10.87 -22.06
CA ASN A 96 -11.80 11.53 -21.92
C ASN A 96 -12.05 11.95 -20.46
N ASN A 97 -11.51 13.12 -20.07
CA ASN A 97 -11.64 13.65 -18.70
C ASN A 97 -13.02 14.28 -18.43
N PHE A 98 -13.73 14.66 -19.50
CA PHE A 98 -15.07 15.24 -19.42
C PHE A 98 -16.02 14.51 -20.36
N PRO A 99 -16.52 13.31 -19.96
CA PRO A 99 -17.13 12.32 -20.87
C PRO A 99 -18.61 12.62 -21.16
N VAL A 100 -18.94 13.83 -21.56
CA VAL A 100 -20.31 14.27 -21.91
C VAL A 100 -20.83 13.54 -23.14
N ASP A 101 -19.95 13.24 -24.10
CA ASP A 101 -20.30 12.45 -25.27
C ASP A 101 -20.77 11.03 -24.92
N VAL A 102 -20.22 10.43 -23.87
CA VAL A 102 -20.68 9.14 -23.35
C VAL A 102 -22.09 9.25 -22.78
N ALA A 103 -22.38 10.32 -22.00
CA ALA A 103 -23.72 10.55 -21.47
C ALA A 103 -24.74 10.79 -22.61
N LYS A 104 -24.35 11.52 -23.67
CA LYS A 104 -25.20 11.74 -24.85
C LYS A 104 -25.48 10.45 -25.61
N LYS A 105 -24.45 9.63 -25.85
CA LYS A 105 -24.59 8.31 -26.48
C LYS A 105 -25.43 7.35 -25.64
N TRP A 106 -25.41 7.50 -24.33
CA TRP A 106 -26.22 6.70 -23.42
C TRP A 106 -27.70 7.10 -23.44
N GLY A 107 -28.05 8.23 -24.05
CA GLY A 107 -29.44 8.67 -24.27
C GLY A 107 -29.91 9.77 -23.30
N ALA A 108 -28.99 10.53 -22.73
CA ALA A 108 -29.35 11.66 -21.90
C ALA A 108 -30.02 12.76 -22.73
N ASP A 109 -31.25 13.15 -22.36
CA ASP A 109 -32.00 14.26 -22.99
C ASP A 109 -31.50 15.62 -22.50
N ILE A 110 -31.05 15.70 -21.25
CA ILE A 110 -30.55 16.90 -20.59
C ILE A 110 -29.25 16.57 -19.89
N ILE A 111 -28.23 17.36 -20.14
CA ILE A 111 -26.89 17.13 -19.62
C ILE A 111 -26.45 18.33 -18.76
N ILE A 112 -26.19 18.08 -17.49
CA ILE A 112 -25.54 19.02 -16.59
C ILE A 112 -24.07 18.56 -16.46
N GLY A 113 -23.15 19.33 -17.05
CA GLY A 113 -21.73 19.06 -16.99
C GLY A 113 -21.06 19.82 -15.84
N SER A 114 -20.22 19.12 -15.08
CA SER A 114 -19.37 19.73 -14.03
C SER A 114 -17.92 19.55 -14.44
N ASP A 115 -17.31 20.59 -15.00
CA ASP A 115 -15.97 20.55 -15.59
C ASP A 115 -14.93 21.14 -14.63
N VAL A 116 -13.99 20.31 -14.20
CA VAL A 116 -12.84 20.67 -13.34
C VAL A 116 -11.53 20.76 -14.14
N SER A 117 -11.57 20.60 -15.48
CA SER A 117 -10.38 20.64 -16.31
C SER A 117 -9.90 22.07 -16.56
N GLY A 118 -8.59 22.29 -16.42
CA GLY A 118 -7.95 23.58 -16.69
C GLY A 118 -7.59 23.81 -18.17
N GLY A 119 -7.87 22.83 -19.05
CA GLY A 119 -7.47 22.89 -20.45
C GLY A 119 -5.95 22.69 -20.65
N MET A 120 -5.41 23.32 -21.72
CA MET A 120 -3.99 23.25 -22.04
C MET A 120 -3.19 24.25 -21.21
N LEU A 121 -2.06 23.80 -20.63
CA LEU A 121 -1.13 24.68 -19.93
C LEU A 121 -0.41 25.61 -20.93
N THR A 122 -0.16 26.84 -20.50
CA THR A 122 0.60 27.83 -21.25
C THR A 122 2.11 27.50 -21.23
N LYS A 123 2.88 28.16 -22.10
CA LYS A 123 4.34 27.98 -22.16
C LYS A 123 5.01 28.23 -20.80
N ASN A 124 4.53 29.22 -20.04
CA ASN A 124 5.12 29.59 -18.74
C ASN A 124 4.78 28.56 -17.64
N GLU A 125 3.67 27.84 -17.76
CA GLU A 125 3.29 26.78 -16.83
C GLU A 125 3.99 25.44 -17.13
N LEU A 126 4.60 25.31 -18.30
CA LEU A 126 5.36 24.12 -18.72
C LEU A 126 6.84 24.15 -18.28
N GLU A 127 7.13 24.78 -17.16
CA GLU A 127 8.46 24.79 -16.57
C GLU A 127 8.66 23.53 -15.70
N GLY A 128 9.52 22.62 -16.15
CA GLY A 128 9.85 21.38 -15.46
C GLY A 128 9.26 20.11 -16.07
N ILE A 129 9.78 18.96 -15.62
CA ILE A 129 9.43 17.64 -16.19
C ILE A 129 7.97 17.27 -15.90
N THR A 130 7.49 17.53 -14.68
CA THR A 130 6.15 17.09 -14.24
C THR A 130 5.01 17.74 -15.03
N PRO A 131 4.95 19.09 -15.20
CA PRO A 131 3.93 19.73 -16.04
C PRO A 131 3.96 19.27 -17.49
N VAL A 132 5.16 19.09 -18.06
CA VAL A 132 5.30 18.61 -19.46
C VAL A 132 4.75 17.19 -19.60
N LEU A 133 5.07 16.27 -18.68
CA LEU A 133 4.55 14.89 -18.73
C LEU A 133 3.04 14.87 -18.51
N PHE A 134 2.53 15.67 -17.58
CA PHE A 134 1.10 15.78 -17.32
C PHE A 134 0.36 16.31 -18.56
N GLN A 135 0.83 17.41 -19.15
CA GLN A 135 0.26 17.95 -20.38
C GLN A 135 0.28 16.92 -21.50
N ALA A 136 1.40 16.23 -21.70
CA ALA A 136 1.52 15.20 -22.74
C ALA A 136 0.52 14.04 -22.53
N ALA A 137 0.30 13.62 -21.29
CA ALA A 137 -0.68 12.59 -20.96
C ALA A 137 -2.13 13.06 -21.21
N MET A 138 -2.43 14.33 -21.00
CA MET A 138 -3.77 14.90 -21.11
C MET A 138 -4.09 15.52 -22.49
N LEU A 139 -3.17 15.45 -23.45
CA LEU A 139 -3.33 16.11 -24.78
C LEU A 139 -4.61 15.70 -25.50
N VAL A 140 -4.92 14.41 -25.53
CA VAL A 140 -6.11 13.87 -26.24
C VAL A 140 -7.38 14.38 -25.58
N SER A 141 -7.47 14.23 -24.27
CA SER A 141 -8.61 14.64 -23.48
C SER A 141 -8.85 16.16 -23.54
N ASN A 142 -7.79 16.96 -23.39
CA ASN A 142 -7.89 18.42 -23.42
C ASN A 142 -8.33 18.95 -24.81
N LYS A 143 -7.94 18.26 -25.90
CA LYS A 143 -8.44 18.61 -27.24
C LYS A 143 -9.92 18.27 -27.46
N LYS A 144 -10.42 17.23 -26.80
CA LYS A 144 -11.82 16.79 -26.87
C LYS A 144 -12.74 17.67 -26.00
N ASN A 145 -12.21 18.27 -24.94
CA ASN A 145 -12.98 18.99 -23.94
C ASN A 145 -13.89 20.11 -24.49
N PRO A 146 -13.48 21.00 -25.44
CA PRO A 146 -14.37 22.02 -25.98
C PRO A 146 -15.65 21.45 -26.59
N GLU A 147 -15.55 20.38 -27.38
CA GLU A 147 -16.72 19.70 -27.96
C GLU A 147 -17.65 19.11 -26.89
N SER A 148 -17.05 18.54 -25.82
CA SER A 148 -17.82 18.02 -24.68
C SER A 148 -18.56 19.14 -23.93
N ARG A 149 -17.95 20.32 -23.78
CA ARG A 149 -18.57 21.47 -23.15
C ARG A 149 -19.79 21.99 -23.92
N ASP A 150 -19.69 21.98 -25.25
CA ASP A 150 -20.78 22.41 -26.18
C ASP A 150 -22.00 21.47 -26.15
N LEU A 151 -21.82 20.24 -25.70
CA LEU A 151 -22.89 19.26 -25.52
C LEU A 151 -23.70 19.43 -24.22
N CYS A 152 -23.25 20.28 -23.30
CA CYS A 152 -23.93 20.50 -22.04
C CYS A 152 -25.10 21.48 -22.19
N ASP A 153 -26.28 21.15 -21.63
CA ASP A 153 -27.39 22.09 -21.47
C ASP A 153 -27.10 23.11 -20.37
N ILE A 154 -26.44 22.68 -19.29
CA ILE A 154 -25.93 23.52 -18.21
C ILE A 154 -24.49 23.13 -17.93
N LEU A 155 -23.56 24.07 -18.07
CA LEU A 155 -22.15 23.87 -17.75
C LEU A 155 -21.78 24.55 -16.43
N ILE A 156 -21.34 23.77 -15.45
CA ILE A 156 -20.73 24.23 -14.21
C ILE A 156 -19.22 24.23 -14.44
N ASP A 157 -18.69 25.41 -14.73
CA ASP A 157 -17.26 25.61 -15.00
C ASP A 157 -16.55 26.02 -13.70
N HIS A 158 -15.66 25.17 -13.22
CA HIS A 158 -14.86 25.42 -12.04
C HIS A 158 -13.59 26.22 -12.32
N TYR A 159 -13.11 26.20 -13.55
CA TYR A 159 -11.95 26.97 -13.99
C TYR A 159 -12.41 28.36 -14.50
N PRO A 160 -11.70 29.47 -14.24
CA PRO A 160 -10.37 29.59 -13.64
C PRO A 160 -10.35 29.80 -12.12
N ASN A 161 -11.46 29.65 -11.40
CA ASN A 161 -11.48 29.91 -9.96
C ASN A 161 -10.86 28.78 -9.14
N LEU A 162 -10.77 27.56 -9.71
CA LEU A 162 -10.12 26.43 -9.06
C LEU A 162 -8.60 26.59 -9.12
N THR A 163 -8.00 26.95 -7.99
CA THR A 163 -6.54 27.19 -7.87
C THR A 163 -5.76 25.97 -7.42
N SER A 164 -6.44 24.95 -6.87
CA SER A 164 -5.82 23.70 -6.41
C SER A 164 -5.55 22.75 -7.56
N SER A 165 -4.40 22.09 -7.52
CA SER A 165 -4.01 21.07 -8.50
C SER A 165 -4.55 19.66 -8.15
N THR A 166 -4.45 18.72 -9.07
CA THR A 166 -4.85 17.31 -8.87
C THR A 166 -4.17 16.62 -7.68
N GLY A 167 -3.02 17.14 -7.21
CA GLY A 167 -2.27 16.61 -6.07
C GLY A 167 -2.59 17.23 -4.72
N ASP A 168 -3.39 18.29 -4.66
CA ASP A 168 -3.59 19.10 -3.46
C ASP A 168 -4.72 18.57 -2.57
N PHE A 169 -4.61 17.31 -2.15
CA PHE A 169 -5.62 16.64 -1.32
C PHE A 169 -5.89 17.29 0.05
N ASN A 170 -5.00 18.15 0.53
CA ASN A 170 -5.18 18.87 1.79
C ASN A 170 -6.14 20.05 1.64
N ASP A 171 -6.33 20.56 0.42
CA ASP A 171 -7.12 21.75 0.13
C ASP A 171 -8.62 21.47 -0.08
N HIS A 172 -9.07 20.30 0.38
CA HIS A 172 -10.44 19.82 0.19
C HIS A 172 -11.54 20.84 0.61
N LYS A 173 -11.27 21.68 1.60
CA LYS A 173 -12.23 22.72 2.05
C LYS A 173 -12.36 23.87 1.04
N GLU A 174 -11.23 24.30 0.48
CA GLU A 174 -11.22 25.36 -0.55
C GLU A 174 -11.79 24.82 -1.86
N ILE A 175 -11.44 23.61 -2.26
CA ILE A 175 -12.02 22.94 -3.44
C ILE A 175 -13.55 22.84 -3.31
N TYR A 176 -14.06 22.45 -2.14
CA TYR A 176 -15.50 22.41 -1.89
C TYR A 176 -16.16 23.80 -1.98
N LYS A 177 -15.52 24.82 -1.46
CA LYS A 177 -16.00 26.22 -1.50
C LYS A 177 -16.05 26.73 -2.95
N GLU A 178 -15.00 26.50 -3.74
CA GLU A 178 -14.96 26.84 -5.16
C GLU A 178 -16.06 26.10 -5.96
N GLY A 179 -16.29 24.81 -5.66
CA GLY A 179 -17.38 24.05 -6.23
C GLY A 179 -18.76 24.69 -5.99
N LYS A 180 -19.00 25.20 -4.78
CA LYS A 180 -20.23 25.94 -4.45
C LYS A 180 -20.33 27.26 -5.22
N ILE A 181 -19.24 28.01 -5.34
CA ILE A 181 -19.20 29.28 -6.08
C ILE A 181 -19.55 29.03 -7.56
N ALA A 182 -18.90 28.04 -8.19
CA ALA A 182 -19.17 27.70 -9.59
C ALA A 182 -20.63 27.26 -9.81
N THR A 183 -21.18 26.41 -8.93
CA THR A 183 -22.58 25.97 -9.01
C THR A 183 -23.55 27.12 -8.82
N ASN A 184 -23.28 28.05 -7.89
CA ASN A 184 -24.14 29.22 -7.63
C ASN A 184 -24.23 30.16 -8.84
N LYS A 185 -23.21 30.21 -9.71
CA LYS A 185 -23.27 30.99 -10.95
C LYS A 185 -24.35 30.46 -11.92
N GLN A 186 -24.68 29.16 -11.82
CA GLN A 186 -25.69 28.50 -12.65
C GLN A 186 -27.02 28.27 -11.93
N LEU A 187 -27.18 28.83 -10.72
CA LEU A 187 -28.33 28.55 -9.86
C LEU A 187 -29.69 28.89 -10.51
N GLU A 188 -29.78 30.00 -11.24
CA GLU A 188 -31.01 30.42 -11.93
C GLU A 188 -31.41 29.38 -13.02
N GLU A 189 -30.46 28.94 -13.81
CA GLU A 189 -30.71 27.93 -14.86
C GLU A 189 -31.08 26.58 -14.26
N LEU A 190 -30.42 26.17 -13.19
CA LEU A 190 -30.76 24.96 -12.43
C LEU A 190 -32.19 25.03 -11.86
N ILE A 191 -32.62 26.18 -11.32
CA ILE A 191 -33.99 26.40 -10.81
C ILE A 191 -35.01 26.34 -11.96
N LYS A 192 -34.72 26.97 -13.11
CA LYS A 192 -35.59 26.91 -14.29
C LYS A 192 -35.75 25.46 -14.77
N LEU A 193 -34.65 24.73 -14.84
CA LEU A 193 -34.66 23.31 -15.21
C LEU A 193 -35.45 22.47 -14.21
N SER A 194 -35.24 22.66 -12.92
CA SER A 194 -35.96 21.96 -11.86
C SER A 194 -37.48 22.17 -11.98
N ASN A 195 -37.92 23.42 -12.23
CA ASN A 195 -39.34 23.75 -12.43
C ASN A 195 -39.93 23.10 -13.69
N LYS A 196 -39.14 23.00 -14.76
CA LYS A 196 -39.53 22.29 -16.00
C LYS A 196 -39.72 20.80 -15.72
N LEU A 197 -38.79 20.20 -14.95
CA LEU A 197 -38.80 18.75 -14.66
C LEU A 197 -39.93 18.33 -13.71
N LYS A 198 -40.47 19.22 -12.90
CA LYS A 198 -41.67 18.93 -12.04
C LYS A 198 -42.89 18.45 -12.83
N ARG A 199 -42.95 18.69 -14.14
CA ARG A 199 -44.03 18.25 -15.02
C ARG A 199 -43.97 16.75 -15.37
N TYR A 200 -42.81 16.13 -15.12
CA TYR A 200 -42.60 14.71 -15.41
C TYR A 200 -42.78 13.88 -14.14
N LYS A 201 -43.20 12.63 -14.32
CA LYS A 201 -43.30 11.67 -13.22
C LYS A 201 -41.90 11.47 -12.62
N GLN A 202 -41.78 11.71 -11.34
CA GLN A 202 -40.52 11.45 -10.64
C GLN A 202 -40.28 9.94 -10.52
N ARG A 203 -39.04 9.53 -10.75
CA ARG A 203 -38.61 8.16 -10.48
C ARG A 203 -38.55 7.95 -8.96
N GLU A 204 -39.21 6.90 -8.48
CA GLU A 204 -39.05 6.47 -7.09
C GLU A 204 -37.65 5.84 -6.95
N ILE A 205 -36.80 6.42 -6.12
CA ILE A 205 -35.47 5.91 -5.83
C ILE A 205 -35.53 5.21 -4.48
N SER A 206 -35.41 3.89 -4.48
CA SER A 206 -35.21 3.11 -3.27
C SER A 206 -33.71 3.05 -2.97
N LEU A 207 -33.28 3.68 -1.89
CA LEU A 207 -31.90 3.59 -1.43
C LEU A 207 -31.69 2.27 -0.68
N PRO A 208 -30.58 1.56 -0.94
CA PRO A 208 -30.28 0.32 -0.24
C PRO A 208 -29.92 0.60 1.23
N GLU A 209 -30.15 -0.40 2.09
CA GLU A 209 -29.75 -0.32 3.49
C GLU A 209 -28.21 -0.30 3.63
N THR A 210 -27.70 0.60 4.46
CA THR A 210 -26.26 0.83 4.59
C THR A 210 -25.53 -0.18 5.47
N ASN A 211 -26.26 -0.93 6.31
CA ASN A 211 -25.69 -1.84 7.32
C ASN A 211 -26.06 -3.31 7.09
N GLN A 212 -26.23 -3.72 5.85
CA GLN A 212 -26.55 -5.13 5.56
C GLN A 212 -25.37 -6.03 5.86
N ASN A 213 -25.67 -7.12 6.58
CA ASN A 213 -24.76 -8.24 6.69
C ASN A 213 -24.80 -9.05 5.40
N ILE A 214 -23.64 -9.44 4.91
CA ILE A 214 -23.51 -10.28 3.71
C ILE A 214 -23.25 -11.72 4.15
N VAL A 215 -24.12 -12.65 3.71
CA VAL A 215 -23.86 -14.08 3.83
C VAL A 215 -23.09 -14.51 2.60
N LEU A 216 -21.88 -15.03 2.80
CA LEU A 216 -21.03 -15.50 1.70
C LEU A 216 -21.19 -17.01 1.53
N ASP A 217 -21.76 -17.46 0.40
CA ASP A 217 -21.89 -18.87 0.07
C ASP A 217 -20.55 -19.47 -0.38
N THR A 218 -19.74 -18.67 -1.07
CA THR A 218 -18.45 -19.10 -1.60
C THR A 218 -17.37 -18.05 -1.46
N ILE A 219 -16.10 -18.52 -1.38
CA ILE A 219 -14.93 -17.66 -1.35
C ILE A 219 -13.90 -18.21 -2.32
N VAL A 220 -13.52 -17.40 -3.29
CA VAL A 220 -12.53 -17.75 -4.32
C VAL A 220 -11.27 -16.95 -4.10
N TYR A 221 -10.13 -17.63 -4.06
CA TYR A 221 -8.81 -16.98 -3.96
C TYR A 221 -8.11 -17.06 -5.31
N LYS A 222 -7.81 -15.92 -5.92
CA LYS A 222 -7.02 -15.80 -7.15
C LYS A 222 -5.68 -15.13 -6.89
N GLY A 223 -4.69 -15.39 -7.75
CA GLY A 223 -3.37 -14.76 -7.64
C GLY A 223 -2.57 -15.11 -6.38
N VAL A 224 -3.04 -16.10 -5.59
CA VAL A 224 -2.36 -16.60 -4.40
C VAL A 224 -1.72 -17.95 -4.70
N SER A 225 -0.39 -18.04 -4.52
CA SER A 225 0.36 -19.25 -4.78
C SER A 225 -0.01 -20.40 -3.83
N LYS A 226 0.17 -21.64 -4.27
CA LYS A 226 -0.06 -22.87 -3.46
C LYS A 226 0.77 -22.88 -2.16
N SER A 227 1.88 -22.16 -2.10
CA SER A 227 2.72 -22.07 -0.89
C SER A 227 2.17 -21.08 0.15
N ASN A 228 1.36 -20.12 -0.27
CA ASN A 228 0.86 -19.03 0.59
C ASN A 228 -0.63 -19.16 0.92
N ILE A 229 -1.40 -19.96 0.17
CA ILE A 229 -2.87 -20.01 0.29
C ILE A 229 -3.33 -20.37 1.71
N ASP A 230 -2.69 -21.32 2.37
CA ASP A 230 -3.07 -21.75 3.72
C ASP A 230 -2.83 -20.63 4.74
N LEU A 231 -1.73 -19.88 4.56
CA LEU A 231 -1.41 -18.73 5.40
C LEU A 231 -2.45 -17.61 5.22
N VAL A 232 -2.83 -17.32 3.97
CA VAL A 232 -3.82 -16.28 3.65
C VAL A 232 -5.19 -16.63 4.21
N LYS A 233 -5.68 -17.85 3.96
CA LYS A 233 -6.96 -18.37 4.50
C LYS A 233 -7.00 -18.30 6.02
N SER A 234 -5.92 -18.73 6.68
CA SER A 234 -5.81 -18.68 8.13
C SER A 234 -5.83 -17.25 8.68
N ARG A 235 -5.22 -16.30 7.97
CA ARG A 235 -5.13 -14.89 8.40
C ARG A 235 -6.39 -14.10 8.10
N SER A 236 -7.01 -14.30 6.94
CA SER A 236 -8.26 -13.61 6.59
C SER A 236 -9.38 -13.94 7.59
N LYS A 237 -9.46 -15.20 8.04
CA LYS A 237 -10.57 -15.74 8.84
C LYS A 237 -11.93 -15.56 8.16
N ILE A 238 -11.94 -15.41 6.83
CA ILE A 238 -13.15 -15.36 6.03
C ILE A 238 -13.43 -16.77 5.54
N VAL A 239 -14.58 -17.32 5.88
CA VAL A 239 -15.01 -18.70 5.57
C VAL A 239 -16.40 -18.69 4.93
N PRO A 240 -16.71 -19.62 4.04
CA PRO A 240 -18.04 -19.70 3.42
C PRO A 240 -19.14 -20.03 4.45
N ASN A 241 -20.38 -19.79 4.06
CA ASN A 241 -21.60 -20.03 4.84
C ASN A 241 -21.64 -19.27 6.18
N LYS A 242 -21.07 -18.08 6.19
CA LYS A 242 -21.04 -17.20 7.36
C LYS A 242 -21.46 -15.78 6.97
N SER A 243 -22.17 -15.12 7.88
CA SER A 243 -22.56 -13.71 7.76
C SER A 243 -21.43 -12.79 8.21
N TYR A 244 -21.21 -11.73 7.45
CA TYR A 244 -20.18 -10.72 7.71
C TYR A 244 -20.71 -9.30 7.55
N THR A 245 -20.28 -8.40 8.42
CA THR A 245 -20.30 -6.99 8.13
C THR A 245 -19.15 -6.64 7.16
N VAL A 246 -19.29 -5.55 6.41
CA VAL A 246 -18.20 -5.09 5.53
C VAL A 246 -16.92 -4.80 6.31
N GLN A 247 -17.02 -4.30 7.55
CA GLN A 247 -15.89 -4.04 8.42
C GLN A 247 -15.14 -5.32 8.81
N GLU A 248 -15.84 -6.43 8.99
CA GLU A 248 -15.21 -7.74 9.27
C GLU A 248 -14.48 -8.26 8.03
N LEU A 249 -15.03 -8.05 6.83
CA LEU A 249 -14.36 -8.39 5.57
C LEU A 249 -13.10 -7.56 5.37
N VAL A 250 -13.17 -6.24 5.55
CA VAL A 250 -12.01 -5.35 5.49
C VAL A 250 -10.93 -5.77 6.50
N LYS A 251 -11.30 -6.04 7.76
CA LYS A 251 -10.35 -6.58 8.76
C LYS A 251 -9.73 -7.91 8.32
N GLY A 252 -10.46 -8.75 7.59
CA GLY A 252 -9.95 -10.00 7.01
C GLY A 252 -8.89 -9.73 5.93
N ILE A 253 -9.14 -8.76 5.07
CA ILE A 253 -8.21 -8.31 4.03
C ILE A 253 -6.96 -7.69 4.67
N ASP A 254 -7.11 -6.80 5.64
CA ASP A 254 -6.01 -6.19 6.41
C ASP A 254 -5.10 -7.24 7.05
N ARG A 255 -5.69 -8.28 7.67
CA ARG A 255 -4.90 -9.39 8.24
C ARG A 255 -4.13 -10.14 7.17
N SER A 256 -4.69 -10.30 5.98
CA SER A 256 -4.02 -10.92 4.84
C SER A 256 -2.88 -10.04 4.31
N MET A 257 -3.08 -8.73 4.21
CA MET A 257 -2.03 -7.74 3.90
C MET A 257 -0.92 -7.72 4.94
N GLY A 258 -1.27 -7.90 6.21
CA GLY A 258 -0.33 -8.02 7.34
C GLY A 258 0.67 -9.18 7.21
N THR A 259 0.43 -10.16 6.33
CA THR A 259 1.41 -11.19 5.98
C THR A 259 2.61 -10.64 5.22
N THR A 260 2.50 -9.43 4.67
CA THR A 260 3.47 -8.76 3.80
C THR A 260 3.81 -9.50 2.52
N LEU A 261 2.98 -10.48 2.12
CA LEU A 261 3.13 -11.26 0.90
C LEU A 261 2.67 -10.51 -0.34
N PHE A 262 1.75 -9.56 -0.18
CA PHE A 262 1.06 -8.88 -1.28
C PHE A 262 1.50 -7.42 -1.42
N ASN A 263 1.47 -6.92 -2.63
CA ASN A 263 1.47 -5.49 -2.91
C ASN A 263 0.08 -4.93 -2.59
N GLN A 264 -0.96 -5.64 -3.04
CA GLN A 264 -2.36 -5.31 -2.85
C GLN A 264 -3.23 -6.57 -2.84
N ILE A 265 -4.42 -6.45 -2.29
CA ILE A 265 -5.48 -7.45 -2.34
C ILE A 265 -6.75 -6.76 -2.81
N ASP A 266 -7.32 -7.27 -3.90
CA ASP A 266 -8.64 -6.89 -4.36
C ASP A 266 -9.69 -7.83 -3.78
N ALA A 267 -10.83 -7.29 -3.47
CA ALA A 267 -12.01 -8.07 -3.08
C ALA A 267 -13.20 -7.60 -3.91
N LYS A 268 -13.82 -8.52 -4.63
CA LYS A 268 -14.99 -8.22 -5.45
C LYS A 268 -16.10 -9.23 -5.21
N PRO A 269 -17.37 -8.82 -5.32
CA PRO A 269 -18.48 -9.73 -5.24
C PRO A 269 -18.46 -10.74 -6.38
N ILE A 270 -18.95 -11.95 -6.09
CA ILE A 270 -19.38 -12.94 -7.07
C ILE A 270 -20.89 -13.05 -6.91
N VAL A 271 -21.63 -12.81 -7.99
CA VAL A 271 -23.09 -12.95 -8.03
C VAL A 271 -23.40 -13.90 -9.18
N GLU A 272 -23.66 -15.16 -8.89
CA GLU A 272 -23.97 -16.21 -9.87
C GLU A 272 -25.12 -17.07 -9.34
N ASP A 273 -26.17 -17.30 -10.13
CA ASP A 273 -27.28 -18.23 -9.85
C ASP A 273 -27.86 -18.10 -8.43
N ASN A 274 -28.08 -16.87 -7.95
CA ASN A 274 -28.53 -16.55 -6.57
C ASN A 274 -27.52 -16.88 -5.46
N LEU A 275 -26.28 -17.25 -5.80
CA LEU A 275 -25.18 -17.40 -4.84
C LEU A 275 -24.42 -16.10 -4.71
N LEU A 276 -24.16 -15.72 -3.47
CA LEU A 276 -23.37 -14.54 -3.16
C LEU A 276 -21.99 -14.97 -2.65
N GLY A 277 -20.95 -14.56 -3.36
CA GLY A 277 -19.58 -14.94 -3.03
C GLY A 277 -18.63 -13.76 -2.95
N LEU A 278 -17.40 -14.03 -2.51
CA LEU A 278 -16.31 -13.09 -2.46
C LEU A 278 -15.09 -13.65 -3.20
N GLU A 279 -14.68 -12.96 -4.25
CA GLU A 279 -13.39 -13.21 -4.89
C GLU A 279 -12.32 -12.32 -4.24
N ILE A 280 -11.29 -12.97 -3.69
CA ILE A 280 -10.12 -12.31 -3.11
C ILE A 280 -8.95 -12.53 -4.06
N THR A 281 -8.52 -11.48 -4.76
CA THR A 281 -7.40 -11.55 -5.70
C THR A 281 -6.16 -10.93 -5.08
N GLY A 282 -5.15 -11.77 -4.81
CA GLY A 282 -3.87 -11.35 -4.24
C GLY A 282 -2.82 -11.02 -5.32
N HIS A 283 -2.24 -9.83 -5.28
CA HIS A 283 -1.09 -9.48 -6.13
C HIS A 283 0.20 -9.76 -5.35
N GLU A 284 0.67 -11.02 -5.44
CA GLU A 284 1.84 -11.46 -4.68
C GLU A 284 3.10 -10.71 -5.08
N LYS A 285 3.86 -10.30 -4.06
CA LYS A 285 5.24 -9.82 -4.23
C LYS A 285 6.12 -10.95 -4.74
N SER A 286 7.20 -10.58 -5.42
CA SER A 286 8.23 -11.57 -5.76
C SER A 286 8.77 -12.26 -4.51
N ASN A 287 9.05 -13.56 -4.62
CA ASN A 287 9.71 -14.31 -3.56
C ASN A 287 11.15 -13.80 -3.30
N HIS A 288 11.73 -13.07 -4.23
CA HIS A 288 13.07 -12.52 -4.16
C HIS A 288 13.01 -11.00 -4.20
N ARG A 289 13.55 -10.35 -3.19
CA ARG A 289 13.61 -8.89 -3.08
C ARG A 289 15.00 -8.45 -2.68
N LEU A 290 15.58 -7.52 -3.42
CA LEU A 290 16.82 -6.84 -3.10
C LEU A 290 16.52 -5.38 -2.77
N ARG A 291 17.04 -4.91 -1.64
CA ARG A 291 17.00 -3.51 -1.23
C ARG A 291 18.42 -3.01 -1.08
N THR A 292 18.63 -1.81 -1.52
CA THR A 292 19.90 -1.09 -1.32
C THR A 292 19.59 0.25 -0.67
N SER A 293 20.44 0.69 0.21
CA SER A 293 20.41 2.06 0.75
C SER A 293 21.82 2.54 1.06
N PHE A 294 22.02 3.84 0.96
CA PHE A 294 23.23 4.50 1.42
C PHE A 294 22.93 5.19 2.74
N HIS A 295 23.91 5.24 3.60
CA HIS A 295 23.85 6.05 4.81
C HIS A 295 25.18 6.77 5.02
N TYR A 296 25.10 7.84 5.76
CA TYR A 296 26.25 8.56 6.31
C TYR A 296 25.95 8.83 7.79
N ASP A 297 26.89 8.51 8.63
CA ASP A 297 26.95 9.03 10.01
C ASP A 297 28.41 9.28 10.39
N ASP A 298 28.63 10.19 11.34
CA ASP A 298 29.97 10.63 11.72
C ASP A 298 30.83 9.50 12.31
N TYR A 299 30.20 8.48 12.88
CA TYR A 299 30.86 7.34 13.50
C TYR A 299 31.25 6.25 12.49
N ARG A 300 30.34 5.96 11.53
CA ARG A 300 30.47 4.86 10.56
C ARG A 300 30.93 5.30 9.18
N GLY A 301 30.95 6.63 8.97
CA GLY A 301 31.21 7.19 7.66
C GLY A 301 30.13 6.86 6.63
N ILE A 302 30.52 6.83 5.36
CA ILE A 302 29.65 6.42 4.25
C ILE A 302 29.53 4.90 4.26
N GLY A 303 28.28 4.40 4.17
CA GLY A 303 28.00 2.97 4.10
C GLY A 303 26.98 2.61 3.02
N LEU A 304 27.12 1.40 2.48
CA LEU A 304 26.20 0.76 1.56
C LEU A 304 25.53 -0.41 2.27
N VAL A 305 24.21 -0.33 2.47
CA VAL A 305 23.42 -1.44 3.00
C VAL A 305 22.81 -2.24 1.86
N LEU A 306 23.07 -3.53 1.86
CA LEU A 306 22.45 -4.52 0.97
C LEU A 306 21.54 -5.42 1.78
N ASN A 307 20.26 -5.53 1.40
CA ASN A 307 19.31 -6.41 2.05
C ASN A 307 18.63 -7.32 1.02
N TYR A 308 18.81 -8.61 1.18
CA TYR A 308 18.10 -9.62 0.41
C TYR A 308 17.03 -10.28 1.26
N THR A 309 15.82 -10.39 0.73
CA THR A 309 14.72 -11.15 1.32
C THR A 309 14.27 -12.22 0.36
N GLY A 310 14.34 -13.48 0.79
CA GLY A 310 13.85 -14.65 0.08
C GLY A 310 12.68 -15.29 0.81
N ARG A 311 11.57 -15.55 0.12
CA ARG A 311 10.37 -16.19 0.69
C ARG A 311 10.13 -17.55 0.08
N ASN A 312 9.70 -18.51 0.90
CA ASN A 312 9.40 -19.88 0.47
C ASN A 312 10.56 -20.62 -0.23
N ILE A 313 11.81 -20.18 -0.05
CA ILE A 313 13.00 -20.79 -0.65
C ILE A 313 13.37 -22.06 0.10
N LEU A 314 13.41 -22.00 1.43
CA LEU A 314 13.68 -23.13 2.32
C LEU A 314 12.39 -23.67 2.95
N GLY A 315 11.44 -24.05 2.10
CA GLY A 315 10.15 -24.60 2.50
C GLY A 315 9.00 -23.60 2.54
N LYS A 316 7.76 -24.11 2.57
CA LYS A 316 6.52 -23.31 2.59
C LYS A 316 6.44 -22.44 3.85
N SER A 317 5.91 -21.25 3.69
CA SER A 317 5.71 -20.27 4.77
C SER A 317 7.00 -19.88 5.50
N SER A 318 8.13 -19.86 4.78
CA SER A 318 9.44 -19.45 5.28
C SER A 318 9.92 -18.13 4.70
N ARG A 319 10.82 -17.48 5.42
CA ARG A 319 11.51 -16.25 4.99
C ARG A 319 12.97 -16.30 5.41
N ILE A 320 13.86 -15.99 4.47
CA ILE A 320 15.26 -15.70 4.71
C ILE A 320 15.47 -14.19 4.56
N LEU A 321 16.29 -13.62 5.41
CA LEU A 321 16.73 -12.24 5.31
C LEU A 321 18.23 -12.22 5.49
N LEU A 322 18.93 -11.65 4.50
CA LEU A 322 20.37 -11.41 4.53
C LEU A 322 20.57 -9.90 4.46
N THR A 323 21.28 -9.33 5.41
CA THR A 323 21.63 -7.91 5.41
C THR A 323 23.12 -7.78 5.62
N GLY A 324 23.77 -6.99 4.79
CA GLY A 324 25.16 -6.55 4.95
C GLY A 324 25.23 -5.04 4.89
N ASP A 325 25.99 -4.46 5.80
CA ASP A 325 26.35 -3.05 5.82
C ASP A 325 27.86 -2.94 5.56
N ILE A 326 28.19 -2.41 4.41
CA ILE A 326 29.57 -2.24 3.96
C ILE A 326 29.95 -0.79 4.26
N SER A 327 30.65 -0.59 5.38
CA SER A 327 31.09 0.72 5.90
C SER A 327 32.42 0.54 6.63
N LYS A 328 32.96 1.62 7.23
CA LYS A 328 34.13 1.52 8.12
C LYS A 328 33.89 0.59 9.31
N GLN A 329 32.62 0.45 9.73
CA GLN A 329 32.19 -0.39 10.83
C GLN A 329 31.14 -1.40 10.30
N PRO A 330 31.60 -2.49 9.65
CA PRO A 330 30.71 -3.41 8.96
C PRO A 330 29.84 -4.20 9.94
N ARG A 331 28.65 -4.53 9.48
CA ARG A 331 27.73 -5.40 10.21
C ARG A 331 26.94 -6.30 9.24
N PHE A 332 26.54 -7.45 9.74
CA PHE A 332 25.72 -8.37 8.98
C PHE A 332 24.60 -8.96 9.82
N ARG A 333 23.56 -9.41 9.14
CA ARG A 333 22.46 -10.16 9.73
C ARG A 333 22.00 -11.25 8.78
N VAL A 334 21.92 -12.45 9.29
CA VAL A 334 21.34 -13.60 8.60
C VAL A 334 20.17 -14.09 9.44
N GLN A 335 18.97 -14.11 8.88
CA GLN A 335 17.77 -14.52 9.61
C GLN A 335 16.98 -15.56 8.80
N TYR A 336 16.56 -16.62 9.45
CA TYR A 336 15.58 -17.56 8.94
C TYR A 336 14.35 -17.55 9.84
N GLN A 337 13.16 -17.45 9.24
CA GLN A 337 11.89 -17.52 9.95
C GLN A 337 10.94 -18.45 9.25
N LYS A 338 10.22 -19.29 10.01
CA LYS A 338 9.21 -20.23 9.50
C LYS A 338 7.93 -20.11 10.32
N GLN A 339 6.80 -20.01 9.61
CA GLN A 339 5.47 -20.09 10.22
C GLN A 339 5.09 -21.54 10.47
N LEU A 340 4.52 -21.84 11.64
CA LEU A 340 4.18 -23.17 12.13
C LEU A 340 2.68 -23.26 12.46
N GLY A 341 2.18 -24.51 12.54
CA GLY A 341 0.77 -24.78 12.87
C GLY A 341 -0.18 -24.62 11.67
N LYS A 342 -1.42 -25.07 11.82
CA LYS A 342 -2.47 -24.94 10.79
C LYS A 342 -2.91 -23.48 10.66
N ASP A 343 -3.07 -22.78 11.76
CA ASP A 343 -3.46 -21.37 11.86
C ASP A 343 -2.31 -20.39 11.64
N LYS A 344 -1.06 -20.89 11.47
CA LYS A 344 0.14 -20.08 11.28
C LYS A 344 0.34 -19.02 12.38
N SER A 345 -0.17 -19.27 13.58
CA SER A 345 -0.02 -18.36 14.71
C SER A 345 1.34 -18.47 15.35
N TRP A 346 1.97 -19.64 15.29
CA TRP A 346 3.31 -19.85 15.77
C TRP A 346 4.35 -19.56 14.69
N TRP A 347 5.52 -19.07 15.10
CA TRP A 347 6.66 -18.92 14.21
C TRP A 347 7.98 -19.11 14.96
N TRP A 348 8.89 -19.71 14.26
CA TRP A 348 10.25 -19.99 14.70
C TRP A 348 11.22 -19.11 13.93
N ARG A 349 12.20 -18.50 14.63
CA ARG A 349 13.22 -17.64 14.06
C ARG A 349 14.59 -18.01 14.56
N ASN A 350 15.55 -18.13 13.65
CA ASN A 350 16.96 -18.15 13.91
C ASN A 350 17.59 -16.90 13.34
N GLU A 351 18.48 -16.28 14.08
CA GLU A 351 19.20 -15.09 13.65
C GLU A 351 20.66 -15.21 14.04
N VAL A 352 21.57 -14.85 13.11
CA VAL A 352 22.97 -14.56 13.38
C VAL A 352 23.18 -13.09 13.08
N PHE A 353 23.71 -12.36 14.00
CA PHE A 353 24.05 -10.94 13.87
C PHE A 353 25.52 -10.75 14.22
N GLY A 354 26.26 -9.97 13.43
CA GLY A 354 27.62 -9.57 13.70
C GLY A 354 27.80 -8.08 13.45
N GLU A 355 28.54 -7.44 14.35
CA GLU A 355 28.92 -6.04 14.26
C GLU A 355 30.39 -5.88 14.66
N PHE A 356 31.13 -5.14 13.84
CA PHE A 356 32.56 -4.89 14.02
C PHE A 356 32.77 -3.38 14.08
N LEU A 357 33.12 -2.91 15.27
CA LEU A 357 33.27 -1.48 15.53
C LEU A 357 34.72 -1.17 15.83
N ASN A 358 35.17 -0.03 15.36
CA ASN A 358 36.47 0.54 15.71
C ASN A 358 36.22 1.86 16.43
N GLN A 359 36.77 1.99 17.63
CA GLN A 359 36.64 3.20 18.44
C GLN A 359 38.01 3.83 18.62
N GLU A 360 38.17 5.04 18.15
CA GLU A 360 39.38 5.84 18.37
C GLU A 360 39.48 6.24 19.87
N ILE A 361 40.67 6.12 20.40
CA ILE A 361 40.99 6.53 21.77
C ILE A 361 41.90 7.73 21.74
N TYR A 362 41.49 8.75 22.45
CA TYR A 362 42.25 9.98 22.65
C TYR A 362 42.64 10.08 24.14
N ILE A 363 43.89 10.40 24.40
CA ILE A 363 44.44 10.68 25.73
C ILE A 363 44.95 12.12 25.72
N ASP A 364 44.48 12.95 26.63
CA ASP A 364 44.81 14.38 26.72
C ASP A 364 44.57 15.17 25.39
N GLY A 365 43.54 14.72 24.62
CA GLY A 365 43.18 15.33 23.35
C GLY A 365 43.97 14.84 22.14
N GLU A 366 44.97 14.01 22.31
CA GLU A 366 45.79 13.41 21.25
C GLU A 366 45.29 11.98 20.95
N TYR A 367 45.31 11.62 19.66
CA TYR A 367 44.99 10.25 19.22
C TYR A 367 46.04 9.28 19.81
N SER A 368 45.59 8.29 20.54
CA SER A 368 46.44 7.29 21.20
C SER A 368 46.40 5.94 20.53
N ASP A 369 45.18 5.41 20.29
CA ASP A 369 45.01 4.09 19.68
C ASP A 369 43.56 3.91 19.15
N GLU A 370 43.28 2.73 18.65
CA GLU A 370 41.97 2.31 18.16
C GLU A 370 41.62 0.96 18.84
N LEU A 371 40.42 0.89 19.43
CA LEU A 371 39.89 -0.36 19.99
C LEU A 371 38.99 -1.05 18.95
N ASN A 372 39.32 -2.29 18.67
CA ASN A 372 38.46 -3.18 17.89
C ASN A 372 37.45 -3.86 18.81
N PHE A 373 36.18 -3.68 18.48
CA PHE A 373 35.05 -4.27 19.16
C PHE A 373 34.34 -5.23 18.21
N ASP A 374 34.43 -6.52 18.50
CA ASP A 374 33.78 -7.56 17.72
C ASP A 374 32.63 -8.13 18.52
N PHE A 375 31.41 -8.05 17.98
CA PHE A 375 30.21 -8.62 18.56
C PHE A 375 29.55 -9.60 17.60
N VAL A 376 29.29 -10.82 18.06
CA VAL A 376 28.52 -11.82 17.31
C VAL A 376 27.47 -12.42 18.23
N GLN A 377 26.24 -12.43 17.75
CA GLN A 377 25.10 -13.01 18.44
C GLN A 377 24.46 -14.09 17.59
N PHE A 378 24.18 -15.24 18.18
CA PHE A 378 23.26 -16.24 17.67
C PHE A 378 22.00 -16.25 18.50
N LYS A 379 20.83 -16.15 17.88
CA LYS A 379 19.53 -16.11 18.55
C LYS A 379 18.54 -17.09 17.94
N ASN A 380 17.88 -17.87 18.81
CA ASN A 380 16.84 -18.82 18.44
C ASN A 380 15.58 -18.49 19.25
N GLU A 381 14.44 -18.31 18.57
CA GLU A 381 13.20 -17.89 19.21
C GLU A 381 12.00 -18.69 18.67
N ILE A 382 11.10 -19.04 19.58
CA ILE A 382 9.76 -19.53 19.26
C ILE A 382 8.76 -18.52 19.77
N ASN A 383 7.87 -18.10 18.89
CA ASN A 383 6.92 -17.01 19.15
C ASN A 383 5.50 -17.44 18.78
N LYS A 384 4.52 -16.88 19.49
CA LYS A 384 3.09 -17.03 19.21
C LYS A 384 2.44 -15.68 19.04
N ASN A 385 1.86 -15.42 17.87
CA ASN A 385 1.01 -14.25 17.67
C ASN A 385 -0.24 -14.40 18.52
N LEU A 386 -0.63 -13.33 19.20
CA LEU A 386 -1.89 -13.22 19.92
C LEU A 386 -3.03 -12.91 18.94
N GLU A 387 -4.19 -12.49 19.40
CA GLU A 387 -5.38 -12.25 18.55
C GLU A 387 -5.13 -11.31 17.38
N SER A 388 -4.24 -10.32 17.56
CA SER A 388 -3.82 -9.42 16.48
C SER A 388 -2.39 -9.74 16.05
N LEU A 389 -2.08 -9.51 14.74
CA LEU A 389 -0.70 -9.59 14.23
C LEU A 389 0.23 -8.51 14.84
N LYS A 390 -0.34 -7.61 15.61
CA LYS A 390 0.36 -6.49 16.27
C LYS A 390 1.01 -6.90 17.57
N SER A 391 0.66 -8.08 18.12
CA SER A 391 1.18 -8.56 19.38
C SER A 391 1.59 -10.03 19.32
N TYR A 392 2.68 -10.34 20.00
CA TYR A 392 3.15 -11.71 20.19
C TYR A 392 3.89 -11.88 21.52
N VAL A 393 3.93 -13.11 21.98
CA VAL A 393 4.77 -13.57 23.08
C VAL A 393 5.77 -14.59 22.57
N GLY A 394 6.90 -14.72 23.22
CA GLY A 394 7.89 -15.70 22.81
C GLY A 394 8.90 -16.02 23.88
N ILE A 395 9.63 -17.09 23.61
CA ILE A 395 10.80 -17.51 24.36
C ILE A 395 12.00 -17.53 23.44
N GLY A 396 13.15 -17.16 23.94
CA GLY A 396 14.40 -17.11 23.21
C GLY A 396 15.56 -17.76 23.95
N LEU A 397 16.50 -18.27 23.16
CA LEU A 397 17.83 -18.67 23.56
C LEU A 397 18.82 -17.90 22.70
N SER A 398 19.75 -17.17 23.33
CA SER A 398 20.81 -16.44 22.63
C SER A 398 22.19 -16.79 23.19
N TYR A 399 23.14 -16.81 22.27
CA TYR A 399 24.57 -16.89 22.56
C TYR A 399 25.22 -15.62 22.06
N ASP A 400 25.87 -14.88 22.95
CA ASP A 400 26.55 -13.64 22.67
C ASP A 400 28.04 -13.82 22.85
N SER A 401 28.84 -13.43 21.87
CA SER A 401 30.29 -13.39 21.92
C SER A 401 30.78 -11.98 21.65
N PHE A 402 31.54 -11.47 22.53
CA PHE A 402 32.05 -10.11 22.50
C PHE A 402 33.56 -10.12 22.73
N SER A 403 34.33 -9.37 21.96
CA SER A 403 35.74 -9.18 22.20
C SER A 403 36.15 -7.71 22.03
N LEU A 404 37.05 -7.26 22.88
CA LEU A 404 37.63 -5.93 22.86
C LEU A 404 39.17 -6.06 22.82
N LYS A 405 39.80 -5.47 21.80
CA LYS A 405 41.24 -5.55 21.56
C LYS A 405 41.79 -4.21 21.11
N PRO A 406 42.93 -3.73 21.64
CA PRO A 406 43.66 -2.61 21.08
C PRO A 406 44.24 -3.00 19.70
N ARG A 407 44.29 -2.06 18.76
CA ARG A 407 44.77 -2.32 17.41
C ARG A 407 46.30 -2.25 17.30
N VAL A 408 46.90 -1.27 17.93
CA VAL A 408 48.34 -0.97 17.80
C VAL A 408 49.07 -1.22 19.10
N ASN A 409 48.60 -0.63 20.20
CA ASN A 409 49.28 -0.71 21.49
C ASN A 409 48.57 -1.73 22.39
N PRO A 410 49.12 -2.92 22.61
CA PRO A 410 48.50 -3.94 23.45
C PRO A 410 48.35 -3.53 24.94
N ASN A 411 49.00 -2.47 25.39
CA ASN A 411 48.95 -1.99 26.76
C ASN A 411 47.91 -0.91 27.00
N VAL A 412 47.19 -0.39 25.95
CA VAL A 412 46.15 0.64 26.13
C VAL A 412 45.06 0.20 27.06
N ASN A 413 44.51 -1.00 26.85
CA ASN A 413 43.47 -1.54 27.73
C ASN A 413 43.97 -1.80 29.15
N ASP A 414 45.23 -2.25 29.30
CA ASP A 414 45.82 -2.47 30.60
C ASP A 414 45.95 -1.17 31.39
N ASN A 415 46.38 -0.09 30.74
CA ASN A 415 46.48 1.23 31.34
C ASN A 415 45.15 1.90 31.64
N LEU A 416 44.15 1.74 30.77
CA LEU A 416 42.83 2.38 30.93
C LEU A 416 41.85 1.55 31.73
N PHE A 417 41.88 0.22 31.61
CA PHE A 417 40.85 -0.68 32.13
C PHE A 417 41.41 -1.83 32.97
N GLY A 418 42.72 -1.97 33.14
CA GLY A 418 43.35 -3.04 33.90
C GLY A 418 43.35 -4.41 33.21
N PHE A 419 43.18 -4.48 31.87
CA PHE A 419 43.24 -5.72 31.08
C PHE A 419 43.72 -5.47 29.65
N LYS A 420 44.50 -6.42 29.08
CA LYS A 420 45.05 -6.30 27.69
C LYS A 420 44.05 -6.67 26.62
N ASN A 421 43.34 -7.76 26.81
CA ASN A 421 42.30 -8.22 25.91
C ASN A 421 41.12 -8.69 26.76
N TYR A 422 39.93 -8.30 26.34
CA TYR A 422 38.73 -8.74 26.99
C TYR A 422 37.88 -9.60 26.04
N ARG A 423 37.47 -10.77 26.50
CA ARG A 423 36.56 -11.65 25.79
C ARG A 423 35.47 -12.13 26.73
N PHE A 424 34.23 -11.89 26.31
CA PHE A 424 33.07 -12.30 27.05
C PHE A 424 32.18 -13.18 26.15
N GLN A 425 31.74 -14.28 26.73
CA GLN A 425 30.80 -15.20 26.05
C GLN A 425 29.73 -15.55 27.05
N ASN A 426 28.47 -15.48 26.64
CA ASN A 426 27.37 -15.79 27.51
C ASN A 426 26.19 -16.40 26.75
N VAL A 427 25.44 -17.22 27.46
CA VAL A 427 24.19 -17.81 27.00
C VAL A 427 23.06 -17.17 27.79
N PHE A 428 22.04 -16.68 27.10
CA PHE A 428 20.87 -16.09 27.74
C PHE A 428 19.62 -16.84 27.34
N THR A 429 18.72 -16.99 28.27
CA THR A 429 17.32 -17.31 27.97
C THR A 429 16.46 -16.09 28.18
N ASP A 430 15.44 -15.95 27.39
CA ASP A 430 14.50 -14.83 27.51
C ASP A 430 13.04 -15.23 27.31
N VAL A 431 12.17 -14.52 28.02
CA VAL A 431 10.73 -14.46 27.74
C VAL A 431 10.41 -13.04 27.33
N HIS A 432 9.70 -12.88 26.23
CA HIS A 432 9.39 -11.56 25.72
C HIS A 432 7.97 -11.41 25.24
N PHE A 433 7.46 -10.18 25.33
CA PHE A 433 6.21 -9.72 24.78
C PHE A 433 6.45 -8.51 23.90
N VAL A 434 5.82 -8.45 22.74
CA VAL A 434 5.88 -7.30 21.86
C VAL A 434 4.47 -6.93 21.42
N TYR A 435 4.15 -5.65 21.55
CA TYR A 435 2.98 -5.01 20.94
C TYR A 435 3.44 -3.85 20.09
N ASN A 436 3.03 -3.83 18.81
CA ASN A 436 3.39 -2.78 17.86
C ASN A 436 2.21 -2.46 16.93
N ASN A 437 1.61 -1.31 17.12
CA ASN A 437 0.56 -0.78 16.24
C ASN A 437 0.92 0.58 15.65
N LEU A 438 2.21 0.90 15.57
CA LEU A 438 2.69 2.14 14.96
C LEU A 438 2.19 2.27 13.51
N SER A 439 1.73 3.47 13.16
CA SER A 439 1.27 3.80 11.80
C SER A 439 2.38 3.72 10.75
N ASN A 440 3.63 3.96 11.17
CA ASN A 440 4.84 3.81 10.38
C ASN A 440 5.98 3.39 11.31
N PHE A 441 6.92 2.60 10.81
CA PHE A 441 8.04 2.12 11.63
C PHE A 441 9.07 3.20 11.94
N PHE A 442 9.37 4.08 10.98
CA PHE A 442 10.42 5.11 11.12
C PHE A 442 9.88 6.47 11.55
N PHE A 443 8.71 6.86 11.04
CA PHE A 443 8.09 8.16 11.30
C PHE A 443 6.64 7.97 11.73
N ALA A 444 6.46 7.34 12.90
CA ALA A 444 5.13 7.05 13.43
C ALA A 444 4.44 8.35 13.90
N LYS A 445 3.31 8.67 13.28
CA LYS A 445 2.44 9.77 13.71
C LYS A 445 1.37 9.31 14.72
N LYS A 446 1.08 8.00 14.76
CA LYS A 446 0.06 7.40 15.64
C LYS A 446 0.47 5.98 16.00
N GLY A 447 -0.01 5.51 17.15
CA GLY A 447 0.20 4.15 17.64
C GLY A 447 1.20 4.08 18.79
N ALA A 448 1.46 2.85 19.26
CA ALA A 448 2.36 2.55 20.36
C ALA A 448 3.23 1.34 20.05
N LEU A 449 4.44 1.35 20.55
CA LEU A 449 5.35 0.20 20.58
C LEU A 449 5.69 -0.12 22.04
N LEU A 450 5.28 -1.29 22.50
CA LEU A 450 5.66 -1.83 23.80
C LEU A 450 6.48 -3.08 23.58
N LYS A 451 7.67 -3.13 24.18
CA LYS A 451 8.52 -4.30 24.24
C LYS A 451 8.88 -4.59 25.68
N SER A 452 8.59 -5.78 26.14
CA SER A 452 9.00 -6.28 27.45
C SER A 452 9.84 -7.52 27.27
N LYS A 453 10.93 -7.63 28.00
CA LYS A 453 11.86 -8.75 27.92
C LYS A 453 12.44 -9.02 29.31
N ILE A 454 12.34 -10.27 29.76
CA ILE A 454 12.99 -10.77 30.95
C ILE A 454 14.11 -11.69 30.49
N LEU A 455 15.32 -11.39 30.89
CA LEU A 455 16.54 -12.11 30.56
C LEU A 455 17.09 -12.83 31.78
N ARG A 456 17.59 -14.05 31.54
CA ARG A 456 18.39 -14.79 32.53
C ARG A 456 19.66 -15.29 31.85
N SER A 457 20.81 -14.95 32.41
CA SER A 457 22.11 -15.55 32.07
C SER A 457 22.17 -16.98 32.61
N LEU A 458 22.72 -17.90 31.83
CA LEU A 458 22.93 -19.30 32.17
C LEU A 458 24.38 -19.54 32.59
#